data_c239a9b1b6e37101fa4edd3dfe4e04d0
#
_entry.id   c239a9b1b6e37101fa4edd3dfe4e04d0
#
_cell.length_a   1.000
_cell.length_b   1.000
_cell.length_c   1.000
_cell.angle_alpha   90.00
_cell.angle_beta   90.00
_cell.angle_gamma   90.00
#
_symmetry.space_group_name_H-M   'P 1'
#
loop_
_entity.id
_entity.type
_entity.pdbx_description
1 polymer ?
#
loop_
_entity_poly.entity_id
_entity_poly.type
_entity_poly.pdbx_seq_one_letter_code
_entity_poly.pdbx_strand_id
1 'polypeptide(L)'
;YDNGQLMSLYSVGYKISKSELYKQTIYKIHEYINSEMKDFSGGYYSSLDADSKLEDGSYAEGEYYTWRKEELEKIIQDNFDLFTEYFNVNEYGFWEEENKYILTRTISDEEFIMKNNLKHTEFNNIKSVWLNKLKIARKQKKKPGLDYKIITSWNGLMISGYVNAYKAINDEVFMNEAINAGEFIYSNLVKKDGGLFHNYVNGQSKINGYLEDYAMVIQASLDLYEITLNQLWIERALKLSCLLYTSPSPRDQEA
;
A
#
# COMPACT_ATOMS: atom_id res chain seq x y z
N TYR A 1 2.09 1.49 -6.60
CA TYR A 1 3.54 1.23 -6.65
C TYR A 1 4.26 1.67 -5.37
N ASP A 2 3.89 2.80 -4.76
CA ASP A 2 4.54 3.33 -3.55
C ASP A 2 4.48 2.35 -2.38
N ASN A 3 3.34 1.75 -2.14
CA ASN A 3 3.15 0.82 -1.02
C ASN A 3 4.08 -0.41 -1.09
N GLY A 4 4.31 -0.96 -2.28
CA GLY A 4 5.25 -2.08 -2.47
C GLY A 4 6.69 -1.68 -2.16
N GLN A 5 7.11 -0.50 -2.62
CA GLN A 5 8.44 0.03 -2.35
C GLN A 5 8.62 0.43 -0.87
N LEU A 6 7.62 1.09 -0.28
CA LEU A 6 7.64 1.43 1.15
C LEU A 6 7.67 0.18 2.03
N MET A 7 6.90 -0.86 1.69
CA MET A 7 6.95 -2.13 2.41
C MET A 7 8.35 -2.75 2.36
N SER A 8 9.01 -2.72 1.20
CA SER A 8 10.40 -3.17 1.05
C SER A 8 11.35 -2.32 1.91
N LEU A 9 11.25 -1.00 1.84
CA LEU A 9 12.10 -0.07 2.58
C LEU A 9 11.99 -0.27 4.11
N TYR A 10 10.76 -0.30 4.63
CA TYR A 10 10.53 -0.53 6.06
C TYR A 10 10.96 -1.93 6.50
N SER A 11 10.85 -2.93 5.63
CA SER A 11 11.34 -4.29 5.91
C SER A 11 12.85 -4.34 6.07
N VAL A 12 13.59 -3.66 5.17
CA VAL A 12 15.05 -3.52 5.31
C VAL A 12 15.41 -2.73 6.56
N GLY A 13 14.72 -1.61 6.81
CA GLY A 13 14.90 -0.81 8.03
C GLY A 13 14.67 -1.63 9.30
N TYR A 14 13.62 -2.44 9.34
CA TYR A 14 13.32 -3.32 10.48
C TYR A 14 14.39 -4.41 10.66
N LYS A 15 14.90 -5.01 9.58
CA LYS A 15 15.99 -6.01 9.69
C LYS A 15 17.24 -5.44 10.37
N ILE A 16 17.55 -4.18 10.09
CA ILE A 16 18.75 -3.50 10.63
C ILE A 16 18.52 -3.00 12.07
N SER A 17 17.42 -2.27 12.30
CA SER A 17 17.19 -1.53 13.56
C SER A 17 16.37 -2.28 14.59
N LYS A 18 15.58 -3.28 14.17
CA LYS A 18 14.53 -3.94 14.99
C LYS A 18 13.51 -2.95 15.56
N SER A 19 13.34 -1.78 14.91
CA SER A 19 12.39 -0.76 15.32
C SER A 19 10.95 -1.26 15.21
N GLU A 20 10.23 -1.26 16.32
CA GLU A 20 8.81 -1.65 16.36
C GLU A 20 7.95 -0.73 15.48
N LEU A 21 8.33 0.54 15.33
CA LEU A 21 7.68 1.48 14.41
C LEU A 21 7.68 0.96 12.96
N TYR A 22 8.81 0.46 12.48
CA TYR A 22 8.90 -0.08 11.12
C TYR A 22 8.07 -1.34 10.95
N LYS A 23 8.10 -2.25 11.93
CA LYS A 23 7.26 -3.44 11.93
C LYS A 23 5.77 -3.10 11.88
N GLN A 24 5.31 -2.19 12.74
CA GLN A 24 3.92 -1.72 12.73
C GLN A 24 3.53 -1.06 11.41
N THR A 25 4.45 -0.31 10.80
CA THR A 25 4.20 0.32 9.50
C THR A 25 4.00 -0.72 8.39
N ILE A 26 4.79 -1.80 8.38
CA ILE A 26 4.62 -2.91 7.43
C ILE A 26 3.23 -3.53 7.57
N TYR A 27 2.77 -3.82 8.80
CA TYR A 27 1.42 -4.37 9.02
C TYR A 27 0.31 -3.38 8.62
N LYS A 28 0.50 -2.07 8.84
CA LYS A 28 -0.48 -1.05 8.41
C LYS A 28 -0.56 -0.93 6.89
N ILE A 29 0.56 -1.02 6.19
CA ILE A 29 0.57 -1.08 4.71
C ILE A 29 -0.19 -2.33 4.25
N HIS A 30 0.09 -3.49 4.84
CA HIS A 30 -0.63 -4.72 4.54
C HIS A 30 -2.14 -4.59 4.79
N GLU A 31 -2.57 -4.06 5.94
CA GLU A 31 -3.99 -3.83 6.25
C GLU A 31 -4.65 -2.92 5.21
N TYR A 32 -3.99 -1.80 4.85
CA TYR A 32 -4.50 -0.86 3.86
C TYR A 32 -4.65 -1.50 2.48
N ILE A 33 -3.61 -2.17 1.99
CA ILE A 33 -3.61 -2.81 0.68
C ILE A 33 -4.71 -3.87 0.59
N ASN A 34 -4.87 -4.70 1.62
CA ASN A 34 -5.88 -5.75 1.61
C ASN A 34 -7.32 -5.23 1.76
N SER A 35 -7.52 -4.11 2.48
CA SER A 35 -8.86 -3.56 2.69
C SER A 35 -9.33 -2.63 1.57
N GLU A 36 -8.41 -1.92 0.90
CA GLU A 36 -8.77 -0.86 -0.04
C GLU A 36 -8.34 -1.14 -1.49
N MET A 37 -7.29 -1.93 -1.70
CA MET A 37 -6.63 -2.03 -3.01
C MET A 37 -6.61 -3.46 -3.59
N LYS A 38 -7.08 -4.47 -2.86
CA LYS A 38 -7.00 -5.86 -3.32
C LYS A 38 -8.22 -6.26 -4.12
N ASP A 39 -7.99 -6.83 -5.29
CA ASP A 39 -9.01 -7.53 -6.08
C ASP A 39 -9.24 -8.95 -5.54
N PHE A 40 -10.46 -9.45 -5.66
CA PHE A 40 -10.81 -10.80 -5.22
C PHE A 40 -10.02 -11.91 -5.94
N SER A 41 -9.51 -11.62 -7.13
CA SER A 41 -8.68 -12.56 -7.92
C SER A 41 -7.22 -12.62 -7.47
N GLY A 42 -6.77 -11.73 -6.56
CA GLY A 42 -5.44 -11.74 -5.97
C GLY A 42 -4.51 -10.64 -6.45
N GLY A 43 -4.88 -9.86 -7.46
CA GLY A 43 -4.14 -8.67 -7.90
C GLY A 43 -4.43 -7.44 -7.04
N TYR A 44 -3.63 -6.40 -7.23
CA TYR A 44 -3.80 -5.11 -6.53
C TYR A 44 -4.09 -3.99 -7.52
N TYR A 45 -5.13 -3.22 -7.24
CA TYR A 45 -5.56 -2.06 -8.02
C TYR A 45 -4.51 -0.95 -8.02
N SER A 46 -4.59 -0.06 -9.03
CA SER A 46 -3.55 0.95 -9.28
C SER A 46 -3.59 2.10 -8.28
N SER A 47 -4.72 2.73 -8.07
CA SER A 47 -4.82 3.94 -7.24
C SER A 47 -6.23 4.20 -6.72
N LEU A 48 -6.31 4.98 -5.66
CA LEU A 48 -7.50 5.72 -5.28
C LEU A 48 -7.38 7.14 -5.82
N ASP A 49 -8.51 7.74 -6.18
CA ASP A 49 -8.59 9.13 -6.54
C ASP A 49 -8.22 10.03 -5.35
N ALA A 50 -7.72 11.24 -5.61
CA ALA A 50 -7.54 12.25 -4.58
C ALA A 50 -8.88 12.80 -4.09
N ASP A 51 -9.86 12.87 -5.00
CA ASP A 51 -11.15 13.46 -4.78
C ASP A 51 -12.21 12.46 -4.32
N SER A 52 -13.08 12.94 -3.44
CA SER A 52 -14.31 12.24 -3.05
C SER A 52 -15.53 13.04 -3.50
N LYS A 53 -16.55 12.34 -3.99
CA LYS A 53 -17.80 12.97 -4.39
C LYS A 53 -18.62 13.35 -3.17
N LEU A 54 -19.01 14.62 -3.06
CA LEU A 54 -19.84 15.13 -1.98
C LEU A 54 -21.34 14.83 -2.21
N GLU A 55 -22.17 15.14 -1.19
CA GLU A 55 -23.62 14.91 -1.27
C GLU A 55 -24.31 15.78 -2.31
N ASP A 56 -23.83 17.00 -2.52
CA ASP A 56 -24.32 17.94 -3.54
C ASP A 56 -23.87 17.59 -4.97
N GLY A 57 -23.05 16.55 -5.11
CA GLY A 57 -22.52 16.08 -6.40
C GLY A 57 -21.20 16.72 -6.82
N SER A 58 -20.69 17.71 -6.09
CA SER A 58 -19.36 18.28 -6.27
C SER A 58 -18.26 17.31 -5.82
N TYR A 59 -17.00 17.63 -6.10
CA TYR A 59 -15.85 16.87 -5.68
C TYR A 59 -14.97 17.71 -4.75
N ALA A 60 -14.40 17.06 -3.73
CA ALA A 60 -13.44 17.71 -2.83
C ALA A 60 -12.23 16.81 -2.61
N GLU A 61 -11.05 17.40 -2.74
CA GLU A 61 -9.78 16.73 -2.53
C GLU A 61 -9.60 16.38 -1.05
N GLY A 62 -9.11 15.18 -0.81
CA GLY A 62 -8.77 14.70 0.54
C GLY A 62 -9.96 14.52 1.51
N GLU A 63 -11.21 14.74 1.10
CA GLU A 63 -12.40 14.70 1.99
C GLU A 63 -12.48 13.43 2.83
N TYR A 64 -12.11 12.29 2.26
CA TYR A 64 -12.14 11.01 2.95
C TYR A 64 -11.14 10.90 4.10
N TYR A 65 -10.01 11.61 4.01
CA TYR A 65 -8.88 11.48 4.93
C TYR A 65 -8.70 12.66 5.89
N THR A 66 -9.36 13.79 5.61
CA THR A 66 -9.25 15.02 6.39
C THR A 66 -10.48 15.24 7.27
N TRP A 67 -10.37 16.16 8.24
CA TRP A 67 -11.36 16.34 9.27
C TRP A 67 -11.53 17.82 9.62
N ARG A 68 -12.77 18.23 9.94
CA ARG A 68 -13.00 19.53 10.59
C ARG A 68 -12.85 19.38 12.10
N LYS A 69 -12.45 20.46 12.78
CA LYS A 69 -12.23 20.44 14.23
C LYS A 69 -13.49 20.07 14.98
N GLU A 70 -14.63 20.65 14.59
CA GLU A 70 -15.93 20.40 15.21
C GLU A 70 -16.41 18.95 14.98
N GLU A 71 -16.03 18.36 13.86
CA GLU A 71 -16.28 16.94 13.58
C GLU A 71 -15.44 16.06 14.49
N LEU A 72 -14.15 16.34 14.63
CA LEU A 72 -13.25 15.62 15.53
C LEU A 72 -13.69 15.70 16.99
N GLU A 73 -14.13 16.87 17.45
CA GLU A 73 -14.61 17.08 18.81
C GLU A 73 -15.83 16.19 19.12
N LYS A 74 -16.79 16.08 18.18
CA LYS A 74 -17.96 15.20 18.29
C LYS A 74 -17.61 13.71 18.28
N ILE A 75 -16.59 13.33 17.51
CA ILE A 75 -16.16 11.93 17.38
C ILE A 75 -15.37 11.50 18.61
N ILE A 76 -14.38 12.29 19.00
CA ILE A 76 -13.40 11.91 20.02
C ILE A 76 -13.98 12.05 21.42
N GLN A 77 -14.61 13.19 21.73
CA GLN A 77 -15.21 13.52 23.03
C GLN A 77 -14.18 13.54 24.17
N ASP A 78 -13.95 12.38 24.82
CA ASP A 78 -13.01 12.28 25.94
C ASP A 78 -11.56 12.48 25.53
N ASN A 79 -10.81 13.22 26.35
CA ASN A 79 -9.37 13.53 26.12
C ASN A 79 -9.11 14.28 24.81
N PHE A 80 -10.04 15.14 24.38
CA PHE A 80 -9.92 15.86 23.11
C PHE A 80 -8.69 16.78 23.06
N ASP A 81 -8.31 17.41 24.17
CA ASP A 81 -7.10 18.24 24.24
C ASP A 81 -5.82 17.41 23.99
N LEU A 82 -5.72 16.23 24.60
CA LEU A 82 -4.62 15.30 24.35
C LEU A 82 -4.63 14.79 22.90
N PHE A 83 -5.81 14.55 22.33
CA PHE A 83 -5.95 14.16 20.94
C PHE A 83 -5.46 15.25 19.98
N THR A 84 -5.87 16.51 20.21
CA THR A 84 -5.46 17.65 19.35
C THR A 84 -3.96 17.89 19.39
N GLU A 85 -3.36 17.73 20.58
CA GLU A 85 -1.91 17.82 20.74
C GLU A 85 -1.19 16.68 20.03
N TYR A 86 -1.65 15.43 20.20
CA TYR A 86 -0.99 14.26 19.62
C TYR A 86 -1.06 14.22 18.10
N PHE A 87 -2.18 14.62 17.51
CA PHE A 87 -2.41 14.60 16.07
C PHE A 87 -2.25 15.94 15.37
N ASN A 88 -1.69 16.95 16.06
CA ASN A 88 -1.47 18.28 15.52
C ASN A 88 -2.74 18.91 14.91
N VAL A 89 -3.85 18.90 15.66
CA VAL A 89 -5.06 19.65 15.28
C VAL A 89 -4.84 21.14 15.62
N ASN A 90 -3.84 21.72 14.98
CA ASN A 90 -3.30 23.09 15.14
C ASN A 90 -2.75 23.57 13.79
N GLU A 91 -1.96 24.66 13.78
CA GLU A 91 -1.38 25.24 12.57
C GLU A 91 -0.52 24.26 11.75
N TYR A 92 0.11 23.26 12.35
CA TYR A 92 0.93 22.26 11.65
C TYR A 92 0.11 21.23 10.85
N GLY A 93 -1.07 20.90 11.34
CA GLY A 93 -1.97 19.95 10.68
C GLY A 93 -3.06 20.64 9.86
N PHE A 94 -3.14 21.98 9.90
CA PHE A 94 -4.18 22.73 9.22
C PHE A 94 -3.91 22.87 7.73
N TRP A 95 -4.85 22.42 6.91
CA TRP A 95 -4.85 22.60 5.47
C TRP A 95 -5.77 23.78 5.12
N GLU A 96 -5.16 24.93 4.86
CA GLU A 96 -5.84 26.20 4.71
C GLU A 96 -6.84 26.23 3.53
N GLU A 97 -6.43 25.66 2.37
CA GLU A 97 -7.24 25.62 1.15
C GLU A 97 -8.58 24.91 1.36
N GLU A 98 -8.60 23.84 2.14
CA GLU A 98 -9.78 23.01 2.39
C GLU A 98 -10.45 23.32 3.74
N ASN A 99 -9.87 24.18 4.57
CA ASN A 99 -10.32 24.49 5.93
C ASN A 99 -10.52 23.22 6.78
N LYS A 100 -9.55 22.30 6.74
CA LYS A 100 -9.58 20.99 7.39
C LYS A 100 -8.22 20.66 8.02
N TYR A 101 -8.20 19.59 8.80
CA TYR A 101 -7.00 19.09 9.44
C TYR A 101 -6.57 17.75 8.84
N ILE A 102 -5.28 17.63 8.53
CA ILE A 102 -4.58 16.39 8.26
C ILE A 102 -3.99 15.92 9.58
N LEU A 103 -4.38 14.74 10.05
CA LEU A 103 -3.88 14.20 11.31
C LEU A 103 -2.44 13.72 11.14
N THR A 104 -1.50 14.51 11.63
CA THR A 104 -0.07 14.26 11.56
C THR A 104 0.53 14.09 12.96
N ARG A 105 1.74 13.58 13.04
CA ARG A 105 2.50 13.49 14.30
C ARG A 105 3.88 14.07 14.10
N THR A 106 4.30 14.92 15.03
CA THR A 106 5.62 15.57 15.03
C THR A 106 6.55 15.02 16.11
N ILE A 107 6.00 14.28 17.08
CA ILE A 107 6.76 13.66 18.18
C ILE A 107 6.45 12.16 18.28
N SER A 108 7.34 11.41 18.90
CA SER A 108 7.15 9.99 19.15
C SER A 108 6.12 9.72 20.26
N ASP A 109 5.65 8.47 20.36
CA ASP A 109 4.75 8.06 21.43
C ASP A 109 5.42 8.23 22.81
N GLU A 110 6.70 7.92 22.92
CA GLU A 110 7.50 8.03 24.13
C GLU A 110 7.64 9.49 24.58
N GLU A 111 7.94 10.41 23.65
CA GLU A 111 8.01 11.84 23.94
C GLU A 111 6.67 12.40 24.39
N PHE A 112 5.55 11.98 23.73
CA PHE A 112 4.21 12.40 24.10
C PHE A 112 3.81 11.90 25.50
N ILE A 113 4.11 10.62 25.82
CA ILE A 113 3.87 10.00 27.12
C ILE A 113 4.62 10.76 28.22
N MET A 114 5.90 11.04 28.01
CA MET A 114 6.73 11.79 28.98
C MET A 114 6.20 13.21 29.17
N LYS A 115 5.90 13.92 28.08
CA LYS A 115 5.42 15.31 28.12
C LYS A 115 4.11 15.44 28.93
N ASN A 116 3.20 14.47 28.77
CA ASN A 116 1.87 14.49 29.39
C ASN A 116 1.79 13.67 30.69
N ASN A 117 2.94 13.17 31.19
CA ASN A 117 3.01 12.36 32.42
C ASN A 117 2.02 11.18 32.45
N LEU A 118 1.88 10.49 31.30
CA LEU A 118 1.00 9.34 31.13
C LEU A 118 1.74 8.03 31.38
N LYS A 119 0.99 6.96 31.67
CA LYS A 119 1.54 5.59 31.63
C LYS A 119 1.43 5.03 30.21
N HIS A 120 2.39 4.22 29.78
CA HIS A 120 2.37 3.56 28.47
C HIS A 120 1.06 2.79 28.20
N THR A 121 0.60 2.03 29.19
CA THR A 121 -0.65 1.25 29.09
C THR A 121 -1.87 2.15 28.93
N GLU A 122 -1.94 3.24 29.69
CA GLU A 122 -3.00 4.23 29.63
C GLU A 122 -3.04 4.90 28.26
N PHE A 123 -1.91 5.42 27.79
CA PHE A 123 -1.81 6.06 26.48
C PHE A 123 -2.17 5.11 25.33
N ASN A 124 -1.69 3.87 25.36
CA ASN A 124 -2.01 2.89 24.32
C ASN A 124 -3.52 2.60 24.27
N ASN A 125 -4.19 2.53 25.41
CA ASN A 125 -5.64 2.36 25.47
C ASN A 125 -6.36 3.58 24.87
N ILE A 126 -6.00 4.79 25.29
CA ILE A 126 -6.57 6.04 24.79
C ILE A 126 -6.38 6.15 23.27
N LYS A 127 -5.16 5.94 22.79
CA LYS A 127 -4.84 5.98 21.36
C LYS A 127 -5.63 4.95 20.55
N SER A 128 -5.78 3.73 21.08
CA SER A 128 -6.58 2.69 20.43
C SER A 128 -8.05 3.10 20.29
N VAL A 129 -8.63 3.72 21.33
CA VAL A 129 -9.99 4.25 21.29
C VAL A 129 -10.12 5.35 20.22
N TRP A 130 -9.20 6.32 20.17
CA TRP A 130 -9.20 7.37 19.16
C TRP A 130 -9.16 6.81 17.74
N LEU A 131 -8.21 5.92 17.47
CA LEU A 131 -8.06 5.32 16.13
C LEU A 131 -9.29 4.52 15.72
N ASN A 132 -9.92 3.80 16.66
CA ASN A 132 -11.15 3.07 16.37
C ASN A 132 -12.33 4.01 16.07
N LYS A 133 -12.52 5.07 16.88
CA LYS A 133 -13.55 6.10 16.63
C LYS A 133 -13.37 6.75 15.25
N LEU A 134 -12.13 7.14 14.89
CA LEU A 134 -11.82 7.69 13.56
C LEU A 134 -12.07 6.68 12.44
N LYS A 135 -11.72 5.41 12.62
CA LYS A 135 -11.96 4.35 11.64
C LYS A 135 -13.46 4.14 11.38
N ILE A 136 -14.27 4.16 12.44
CA ILE A 136 -15.74 4.07 12.34
C ILE A 136 -16.32 5.29 11.62
N ALA A 137 -15.92 6.50 12.02
CA ALA A 137 -16.41 7.75 11.42
C ALA A 137 -16.01 7.85 9.94
N ARG A 138 -14.77 7.48 9.59
CA ARG A 138 -14.32 7.46 8.19
C ARG A 138 -15.15 6.53 7.31
N LYS A 139 -15.61 5.39 7.82
CA LYS A 139 -16.48 4.48 7.07
C LYS A 139 -17.81 5.08 6.65
N GLN A 140 -18.25 6.17 7.32
CA GLN A 140 -19.47 6.90 6.95
C GLN A 140 -19.22 7.92 5.82
N LYS A 141 -17.97 8.30 5.59
CA LYS A 141 -17.60 9.20 4.49
C LYS A 141 -17.64 8.45 3.16
N LYS A 142 -17.94 9.19 2.07
CA LYS A 142 -17.85 8.62 0.72
C LYS A 142 -16.40 8.36 0.37
N LYS A 143 -16.12 7.13 -0.04
CA LYS A 143 -14.78 6.75 -0.50
C LYS A 143 -14.43 7.48 -1.80
N PRO A 144 -13.14 7.80 -2.00
CA PRO A 144 -12.65 8.26 -3.30
C PRO A 144 -12.84 7.19 -4.37
N GLY A 145 -12.82 7.62 -5.63
CA GLY A 145 -12.90 6.72 -6.77
C GLY A 145 -11.76 5.70 -6.77
N LEU A 146 -12.06 4.44 -7.05
CA LEU A 146 -11.06 3.40 -7.20
C LEU A 146 -10.75 3.19 -8.68
N ASP A 147 -9.48 3.29 -9.07
CA ASP A 147 -9.04 2.88 -10.39
C ASP A 147 -8.81 1.37 -10.42
N TYR A 148 -9.73 0.67 -11.04
CA TYR A 148 -9.76 -0.80 -11.11
C TYR A 148 -8.71 -1.42 -12.04
N LYS A 149 -7.77 -0.64 -12.58
CA LYS A 149 -6.64 -1.18 -13.31
C LYS A 149 -5.69 -1.92 -12.37
N ILE A 150 -5.29 -3.12 -12.73
CA ILE A 150 -4.23 -3.89 -12.08
C ILE A 150 -3.03 -3.82 -13.01
N ILE A 151 -2.02 -3.04 -12.65
CA ILE A 151 -0.82 -2.79 -13.47
C ILE A 151 0.23 -3.83 -13.14
N THR A 152 0.77 -4.48 -14.16
CA THR A 152 1.67 -5.64 -14.04
C THR A 152 2.94 -5.30 -13.26
N SER A 153 3.66 -4.24 -13.65
CA SER A 153 4.87 -3.80 -12.95
C SER A 153 4.64 -3.43 -11.50
N TRP A 154 3.52 -2.76 -11.20
CA TRP A 154 3.19 -2.35 -9.84
C TRP A 154 2.83 -3.53 -8.94
N ASN A 155 2.22 -4.56 -9.51
CA ASN A 155 1.98 -5.82 -8.80
C ASN A 155 3.29 -6.59 -8.57
N GLY A 156 4.25 -6.54 -9.51
CA GLY A 156 5.59 -7.05 -9.30
C GLY A 156 6.30 -6.37 -8.11
N LEU A 157 6.23 -5.03 -8.03
CA LEU A 157 6.76 -4.29 -6.87
C LEU A 157 6.08 -4.66 -5.55
N MET A 158 4.77 -4.91 -5.57
CA MET A 158 4.05 -5.32 -4.36
C MET A 158 4.45 -6.72 -3.89
N ILE A 159 4.66 -7.66 -4.82
CA ILE A 159 5.19 -9.00 -4.52
C ILE A 159 6.56 -8.89 -3.84
N SER A 160 7.49 -8.11 -4.41
CA SER A 160 8.79 -7.88 -3.80
C SER A 160 8.69 -7.25 -2.41
N GLY A 161 7.73 -6.34 -2.21
CA GLY A 161 7.39 -5.77 -0.90
C GLY A 161 7.01 -6.84 0.13
N TYR A 162 6.08 -7.72 -0.24
CA TYR A 162 5.64 -8.82 0.62
C TYR A 162 6.75 -9.84 0.90
N VAL A 163 7.56 -10.18 -0.10
CA VAL A 163 8.72 -11.07 0.09
C VAL A 163 9.70 -10.48 1.09
N ASN A 164 10.01 -9.17 0.97
CA ASN A 164 10.89 -8.48 1.92
C ASN A 164 10.29 -8.43 3.32
N ALA A 165 8.97 -8.24 3.45
CA ALA A 165 8.27 -8.28 4.73
C ALA A 165 8.35 -9.67 5.38
N TYR A 166 8.13 -10.73 4.61
CA TYR A 166 8.31 -12.11 5.08
C TYR A 166 9.74 -12.36 5.57
N LYS A 167 10.74 -12.01 4.76
CA LYS A 167 12.17 -12.15 5.14
C LYS A 167 12.56 -11.36 6.38
N ALA A 168 11.84 -10.28 6.70
CA ALA A 168 12.14 -9.42 7.84
C ALA A 168 11.46 -9.86 9.13
N ILE A 169 10.20 -10.32 9.04
CA ILE A 169 9.31 -10.57 10.18
C ILE A 169 9.06 -12.06 10.39
N ASN A 170 9.18 -12.87 9.33
CA ASN A 170 8.88 -14.31 9.31
C ASN A 170 7.42 -14.63 9.65
N ASP A 171 6.48 -13.81 9.13
CA ASP A 171 5.05 -14.04 9.24
C ASP A 171 4.51 -14.55 7.89
N GLU A 172 3.94 -15.75 7.91
CA GLU A 172 3.46 -16.46 6.71
C GLU A 172 2.38 -15.70 5.94
N VAL A 173 1.68 -14.75 6.58
CA VAL A 173 0.69 -13.91 5.90
C VAL A 173 1.32 -13.17 4.71
N PHE A 174 2.55 -12.68 4.86
CA PHE A 174 3.24 -11.97 3.77
C PHE A 174 3.69 -12.91 2.65
N MET A 175 4.17 -14.11 3.00
CA MET A 175 4.52 -15.14 2.00
C MET A 175 3.31 -15.55 1.17
N ASN A 176 2.18 -15.80 1.83
CA ASN A 176 0.94 -16.20 1.16
C ASN A 176 0.43 -15.10 0.23
N GLU A 177 0.48 -13.83 0.65
CA GLU A 177 0.09 -12.70 -0.21
C GLU A 177 1.01 -12.56 -1.43
N ALA A 178 2.31 -12.74 -1.26
CA ALA A 178 3.27 -12.71 -2.36
C ALA A 178 2.99 -13.82 -3.38
N ILE A 179 2.76 -15.06 -2.91
CA ILE A 179 2.46 -16.21 -3.78
C ILE A 179 1.14 -15.98 -4.54
N ASN A 180 0.08 -15.56 -3.85
CA ASN A 180 -1.22 -15.31 -4.45
C ASN A 180 -1.15 -14.24 -5.56
N ALA A 181 -0.43 -13.14 -5.32
CA ALA A 181 -0.22 -12.10 -6.31
C ALA A 181 0.65 -12.59 -7.50
N GLY A 182 1.65 -13.42 -7.23
CA GLY A 182 2.45 -14.06 -8.27
C GLY A 182 1.62 -14.96 -9.16
N GLU A 183 0.81 -15.85 -8.58
CA GLU A 183 -0.09 -16.72 -9.34
C GLU A 183 -1.15 -15.92 -10.12
N PHE A 184 -1.63 -14.81 -9.57
CA PHE A 184 -2.53 -13.90 -10.31
C PHE A 184 -1.87 -13.38 -11.59
N ILE A 185 -0.60 -12.90 -11.53
CA ILE A 185 0.13 -12.42 -12.71
C ILE A 185 0.22 -13.53 -13.75
N TYR A 186 0.65 -14.71 -13.37
CA TYR A 186 0.85 -15.82 -14.32
C TYR A 186 -0.45 -16.38 -14.88
N SER A 187 -1.55 -16.27 -14.18
CA SER A 187 -2.87 -16.73 -14.63
C SER A 187 -3.58 -15.72 -15.52
N ASN A 188 -3.35 -14.41 -15.34
CA ASN A 188 -4.18 -13.38 -15.97
C ASN A 188 -3.38 -12.40 -16.86
N LEU A 189 -2.08 -12.24 -16.64
CA LEU A 189 -1.25 -11.24 -17.30
C LEU A 189 -0.19 -11.82 -18.22
N VAL A 190 -0.02 -13.16 -18.25
CA VAL A 190 0.86 -13.84 -19.21
C VAL A 190 0.06 -14.23 -20.44
N LYS A 191 0.58 -13.85 -21.61
CA LYS A 191 0.00 -14.15 -22.92
C LYS A 191 0.26 -15.60 -23.34
N LYS A 192 -0.47 -16.09 -24.33
CA LYS A 192 -0.27 -17.43 -24.90
C LYS A 192 1.13 -17.63 -25.52
N ASP A 193 1.71 -16.57 -26.04
CA ASP A 193 3.08 -16.55 -26.59
C ASP A 193 4.18 -16.40 -25.51
N GLY A 194 3.80 -16.32 -24.26
CA GLY A 194 4.68 -16.17 -23.10
C GLY A 194 4.99 -14.71 -22.73
N GLY A 195 4.61 -13.73 -23.54
CA GLY A 195 4.78 -12.32 -23.23
C GLY A 195 3.84 -11.85 -22.12
N LEU A 196 4.00 -10.59 -21.70
CA LEU A 196 3.16 -9.97 -20.70
C LEU A 196 2.14 -9.01 -21.29
N PHE A 197 1.02 -8.87 -20.62
CA PHE A 197 0.15 -7.71 -20.71
C PHE A 197 0.59 -6.66 -19.69
N HIS A 198 0.38 -5.38 -20.03
CA HIS A 198 0.66 -4.26 -19.12
C HIS A 198 -0.36 -4.17 -17.99
N ASN A 199 -1.63 -4.43 -18.28
CA ASN A 199 -2.71 -4.26 -17.31
C ASN A 199 -3.82 -5.30 -17.46
N TYR A 200 -4.58 -5.45 -16.37
CA TYR A 200 -5.81 -6.23 -16.28
C TYR A 200 -6.93 -5.33 -15.75
N VAL A 201 -8.09 -5.35 -16.39
CA VAL A 201 -9.27 -4.56 -16.00
C VAL A 201 -10.53 -5.38 -16.28
N ASN A 202 -11.36 -5.56 -15.27
CA ASN A 202 -12.66 -6.23 -15.41
C ASN A 202 -12.60 -7.58 -16.18
N GLY A 203 -11.67 -8.43 -15.82
CA GLY A 203 -11.50 -9.75 -16.43
C GLY A 203 -10.76 -9.75 -17.78
N GLN A 204 -10.19 -8.64 -18.22
CA GLN A 204 -9.55 -8.53 -19.53
C GLN A 204 -8.16 -7.90 -19.47
N SER A 205 -7.23 -8.48 -20.22
CA SER A 205 -5.87 -7.96 -20.45
C SER A 205 -5.69 -7.67 -21.93
N LYS A 206 -5.34 -6.45 -22.32
CA LYS A 206 -5.33 -6.03 -23.73
C LYS A 206 -4.07 -5.29 -24.19
N ILE A 207 -3.43 -4.54 -23.31
CA ILE A 207 -2.24 -3.73 -23.65
C ILE A 207 -1.01 -4.62 -23.51
N ASN A 208 -0.15 -4.64 -24.53
CA ASN A 208 1.12 -5.37 -24.44
C ASN A 208 2.00 -4.79 -23.33
N GLY A 209 2.69 -5.68 -22.61
CA GLY A 209 3.60 -5.31 -21.55
C GLY A 209 4.78 -4.47 -22.05
N TYR A 210 5.16 -3.49 -21.24
CA TYR A 210 6.34 -2.66 -21.43
C TYR A 210 7.56 -3.29 -20.77
N LEU A 211 8.75 -2.78 -21.05
CA LEU A 211 10.00 -3.26 -20.46
C LEU A 211 9.95 -3.32 -18.92
N GLU A 212 9.35 -2.32 -18.30
CA GLU A 212 9.19 -2.29 -16.83
C GLU A 212 8.34 -3.43 -16.29
N ASP A 213 7.30 -3.87 -17.03
CA ASP A 213 6.46 -4.98 -16.60
C ASP A 213 7.27 -6.27 -16.53
N TYR A 214 8.08 -6.53 -17.57
CA TYR A 214 8.98 -7.69 -17.58
C TYR A 214 10.02 -7.61 -16.47
N ALA A 215 10.68 -6.46 -16.31
CA ALA A 215 11.71 -6.29 -15.29
C ALA A 215 11.18 -6.56 -13.89
N MET A 216 10.02 -5.98 -13.54
CA MET A 216 9.43 -6.13 -12.20
C MET A 216 8.88 -7.54 -11.97
N VAL A 217 8.30 -8.20 -12.99
CA VAL A 217 7.81 -9.58 -12.84
C VAL A 217 8.96 -10.60 -12.76
N ILE A 218 10.04 -10.38 -13.50
CA ILE A 218 11.25 -11.21 -13.38
C ILE A 218 11.82 -11.08 -11.96
N GLN A 219 12.00 -9.86 -11.45
CA GLN A 219 12.48 -9.64 -10.09
C GLN A 219 11.55 -10.29 -9.05
N ALA A 220 10.25 -10.07 -9.16
CA ALA A 220 9.26 -10.67 -8.26
C ALA A 220 9.32 -12.20 -8.28
N SER A 221 9.55 -12.82 -9.45
CA SER A 221 9.69 -14.26 -9.57
C SER A 221 10.94 -14.79 -8.89
N LEU A 222 12.06 -14.07 -9.01
CA LEU A 222 13.29 -14.40 -8.29
C LEU A 222 13.09 -14.26 -6.77
N ASP A 223 12.44 -13.20 -6.33
CA ASP A 223 12.13 -12.98 -4.91
C ASP A 223 11.24 -14.09 -4.35
N LEU A 224 10.23 -14.53 -5.10
CA LEU A 224 9.36 -15.65 -4.74
C LEU A 224 10.15 -16.96 -4.64
N TYR A 225 11.08 -17.20 -5.58
CA TYR A 225 11.95 -18.39 -5.49
C TYR A 225 12.77 -18.39 -4.20
N GLU A 226 13.32 -17.26 -3.80
CA GLU A 226 14.16 -17.15 -2.59
C GLU A 226 13.43 -17.55 -1.30
N ILE A 227 12.12 -17.36 -1.22
CA ILE A 227 11.32 -17.69 -0.02
C ILE A 227 10.60 -19.05 -0.11
N THR A 228 10.38 -19.56 -1.34
CA THR A 228 9.62 -20.81 -1.55
C THR A 228 10.49 -21.98 -1.95
N LEU A 229 11.68 -21.73 -2.52
CA LEU A 229 12.56 -22.69 -3.19
C LEU A 229 11.85 -23.50 -4.31
N ASN A 230 10.72 -23.01 -4.81
CA ASN A 230 9.97 -23.62 -5.90
C ASN A 230 10.58 -23.22 -7.25
N GLN A 231 11.18 -24.19 -7.95
CA GLN A 231 11.87 -23.99 -9.22
C GLN A 231 10.98 -23.39 -10.31
N LEU A 232 9.67 -23.57 -10.23
CA LEU A 232 8.72 -22.97 -11.16
C LEU A 232 8.91 -21.46 -11.29
N TRP A 233 9.24 -20.76 -10.21
CA TRP A 233 9.45 -19.31 -10.25
C TRP A 233 10.69 -18.91 -11.05
N ILE A 234 11.80 -19.67 -10.94
CA ILE A 234 12.99 -19.46 -11.77
C ILE A 234 12.70 -19.75 -13.25
N GLU A 235 12.00 -20.83 -13.55
CA GLU A 235 11.63 -21.16 -14.93
C GLU A 235 10.76 -20.07 -15.56
N ARG A 236 9.83 -19.50 -14.80
CA ARG A 236 8.99 -18.36 -15.18
C ARG A 236 9.83 -17.11 -15.47
N ALA A 237 10.78 -16.79 -14.58
CA ALA A 237 11.71 -15.66 -14.77
C ALA A 237 12.58 -15.81 -16.01
N LEU A 238 13.15 -17.00 -16.23
CA LEU A 238 13.97 -17.30 -17.40
C LEU A 238 13.20 -17.16 -18.71
N LYS A 239 11.98 -17.64 -18.80
CA LYS A 239 11.13 -17.49 -19.99
C LYS A 239 10.91 -16.02 -20.34
N LEU A 240 10.58 -15.18 -19.36
CA LEU A 240 10.38 -13.75 -19.57
C LEU A 240 11.69 -13.04 -19.96
N SER A 241 12.82 -13.41 -19.35
CA SER A 241 14.14 -12.85 -19.68
C SER A 241 14.57 -13.19 -21.10
N CYS A 242 14.33 -14.44 -21.55
CA CYS A 242 14.61 -14.83 -22.94
C CYS A 242 13.80 -14.01 -23.95
N LEU A 243 12.53 -13.75 -23.67
CA LEU A 243 11.69 -12.93 -24.54
C LEU A 243 12.19 -11.50 -24.65
N LEU A 244 12.62 -10.89 -23.53
CA LEU A 244 13.21 -9.55 -23.55
C LEU A 244 14.49 -9.49 -24.40
N TYR A 245 15.38 -10.47 -24.24
CA TYR A 245 16.65 -10.50 -24.95
C TYR A 245 16.49 -10.74 -26.46
N THR A 246 15.47 -11.52 -26.84
CA THR A 246 15.21 -11.87 -28.26
C THR A 246 14.25 -10.92 -28.97
N SER A 247 13.60 -10.00 -28.25
CA SER A 247 12.73 -8.99 -28.86
C SER A 247 13.59 -8.00 -29.65
N PRO A 248 13.26 -7.73 -30.93
CA PRO A 248 14.00 -6.76 -31.71
C PRO A 248 13.91 -5.38 -31.05
N SER A 249 15.06 -4.75 -30.85
CA SER A 249 15.14 -3.36 -30.38
C SER A 249 14.45 -2.45 -31.40
N PRO A 250 13.85 -1.31 -31.01
CA PRO A 250 13.38 -0.31 -31.95
C PRO A 250 14.44 0.11 -33.00
N ARG A 251 15.73 0.04 -32.62
CA ARG A 251 16.86 0.29 -33.57
C ARG A 251 17.04 -0.82 -34.59
N ASP A 252 16.62 -2.04 -34.31
CA ASP A 252 16.73 -3.17 -35.23
C ASP A 252 15.60 -3.20 -36.27
N GLN A 253 14.57 -2.36 -36.08
CA GLN A 253 13.43 -2.23 -36.98
C GLN A 253 13.64 -1.13 -38.05
N GLU A 254 14.69 -0.30 -37.92
CA GLU A 254 15.06 0.76 -38.85
C GLU A 254 16.18 0.36 -39.83
N ALA A 255 16.63 -0.88 -39.76
CA ALA A 255 17.63 -1.46 -40.66
C ALA A 255 16.94 -2.46 -41.62
#